data_5e5319a0b21e46f562e9385dff18361d
#
_entry.id   5e5319a0b21e46f562e9385dff18361d
#
_cell.length_a   1.000
_cell.length_b   1.000
_cell.length_c   1.000
_cell.angle_alpha   90.00
_cell.angle_beta   90.00
_cell.angle_gamma   90.00
#
_symmetry.space_group_name_H-M   'P 1'
#
loop_
_entity.id
_entity.type
_entity.pdbx_description
1 polymer ?
#
loop_
_entity_poly.entity_id
_entity_poly.type
_entity_poly.pdbx_seq_one_letter_code
_entity_poly.pdbx_strand_id
1 'polypeptide(L)'
;MLTTWTPAHMPEKEEIKIRLQTARSQLYDFQMKIKEHKIPVIVLFEGWGSSGKGSTIGKVIKNIDPRFFKVATMSAPTAEELRYPFLYRYFKQIPEAGKFTFLDSGWMEQTCKDCLSGEIEGEGYTQRIDSIRRF
;
A
#
# COMPACT_ATOMS: atom_id res chain seq x y z
N MET A 1 6.60 -26.37 7.27
CA MET A 1 5.79 -25.25 7.82
C MET A 1 4.47 -25.01 7.08
N LEU A 2 4.36 -25.24 5.76
CA LEU A 2 3.09 -25.09 5.03
C LEU A 2 2.17 -26.33 5.14
N THR A 3 2.68 -27.47 5.56
CA THR A 3 1.93 -28.73 5.70
C THR A 3 0.91 -28.75 6.83
N THR A 4 0.98 -27.79 7.76
CA THR A 4 0.05 -27.65 8.89
C THR A 4 -0.94 -26.51 8.73
N TRP A 5 -0.89 -25.78 7.59
CA TRP A 5 -1.81 -24.68 7.34
C TRP A 5 -3.15 -25.20 6.81
N THR A 6 -4.21 -24.92 7.52
CA THR A 6 -5.58 -25.18 7.09
C THR A 6 -6.21 -23.86 6.67
N PRO A 7 -6.79 -23.78 5.45
CA PRO A 7 -7.51 -22.57 5.04
C PRO A 7 -8.60 -22.22 6.03
N ALA A 8 -8.69 -20.94 6.40
CA ALA A 8 -9.82 -20.48 7.19
C ALA A 8 -11.13 -20.75 6.41
N HIS A 9 -12.20 -21.08 7.14
CA HIS A 9 -13.51 -21.23 6.54
C HIS A 9 -13.88 -19.96 5.76
N MET A 10 -14.22 -20.11 4.48
CA MET A 10 -14.62 -18.96 3.65
C MET A 10 -16.05 -18.56 4.06
N PRO A 11 -16.28 -17.31 4.46
CA PRO A 11 -17.62 -16.85 4.82
C PRO A 11 -18.59 -16.96 3.63
N GLU A 12 -19.87 -17.09 3.93
CA GLU A 12 -20.92 -17.09 2.91
C GLU A 12 -20.94 -15.76 2.11
N LYS A 13 -21.28 -15.83 0.81
CA LYS A 13 -21.25 -14.65 -0.08
C LYS A 13 -22.06 -13.47 0.46
N GLU A 14 -23.20 -13.75 1.08
CA GLU A 14 -24.07 -12.71 1.64
C GLU A 14 -23.45 -12.06 2.88
N GLU A 15 -22.78 -12.85 3.73
CA GLU A 15 -22.01 -12.34 4.86
C GLU A 15 -20.87 -11.43 4.40
N ILE A 16 -20.12 -11.83 3.37
CA ILE A 16 -19.04 -11.01 2.78
C ILE A 16 -19.61 -9.68 2.28
N LYS A 17 -20.76 -9.69 1.62
CA LYS A 17 -21.40 -8.49 1.09
C LYS A 17 -21.80 -7.52 2.20
N ILE A 18 -22.42 -8.02 3.26
CA ILE A 18 -22.81 -7.22 4.43
C ILE A 18 -21.55 -6.60 5.10
N ARG A 19 -20.52 -7.42 5.35
CA ARG A 19 -19.26 -6.94 5.93
C ARG A 19 -18.59 -5.86 5.09
N LEU A 20 -18.56 -6.03 3.76
CA LEU A 20 -18.02 -5.04 2.85
C LEU A 20 -18.82 -3.73 2.86
N GLN A 21 -20.14 -3.80 2.92
CA GLN A 21 -20.97 -2.62 2.99
C GLN A 21 -20.75 -1.85 4.30
N THR A 22 -20.68 -2.54 5.43
CA THR A 22 -20.36 -1.96 6.74
C THR A 22 -18.98 -1.31 6.73
N ALA A 23 -17.96 -2.03 6.25
CA ALA A 23 -16.59 -1.51 6.17
C ALA A 23 -16.48 -0.24 5.28
N ARG A 24 -17.24 -0.19 4.19
CA ARG A 24 -17.30 0.98 3.32
C ARG A 24 -17.95 2.19 3.99
N SER A 25 -19.02 1.98 4.75
CA SER A 25 -19.65 3.05 5.53
C SER A 25 -18.67 3.60 6.58
N GLN A 26 -18.00 2.71 7.30
CA GLN A 26 -16.99 3.11 8.28
C GLN A 26 -15.82 3.87 7.63
N LEU A 27 -15.37 3.45 6.44
CA LEU A 27 -14.30 4.13 5.72
C LEU A 27 -14.70 5.56 5.32
N TYR A 28 -15.96 5.77 4.92
CA TYR A 28 -16.49 7.11 4.66
C TYR A 28 -16.47 7.98 5.92
N ASP A 29 -16.91 7.46 7.06
CA ASP A 29 -16.88 8.18 8.33
C ASP A 29 -15.44 8.52 8.77
N PHE A 30 -14.50 7.59 8.57
CA PHE A 30 -13.08 7.84 8.79
C PHE A 30 -12.52 8.91 7.86
N GLN A 31 -12.93 8.91 6.59
CA GLN A 31 -12.51 9.96 5.65
C GLN A 31 -12.90 11.35 6.17
N MET A 32 -14.11 11.51 6.69
CA MET A 32 -14.56 12.78 7.24
C MET A 32 -13.70 13.22 8.43
N LYS A 33 -13.39 12.30 9.36
CA LYS A 33 -12.51 12.58 10.50
C LYS A 33 -11.08 12.92 10.08
N ILE A 34 -10.53 12.17 9.13
CA ILE A 34 -9.19 12.40 8.57
C ILE A 34 -9.09 13.80 7.95
N LYS A 35 -10.13 14.21 7.22
CA LYS A 35 -10.23 15.54 6.64
C LYS A 35 -10.30 16.63 7.73
N GLU A 36 -11.17 16.46 8.72
CA GLU A 36 -11.38 17.39 9.82
C GLU A 36 -10.11 17.61 10.64
N HIS A 37 -9.43 16.50 10.99
CA HIS A 37 -8.19 16.52 11.77
C HIS A 37 -6.94 16.76 10.93
N LYS A 38 -7.06 16.94 9.62
CA LYS A 38 -5.96 17.19 8.68
C LYS A 38 -4.84 16.14 8.76
N ILE A 39 -5.22 14.87 8.92
CA ILE A 39 -4.26 13.76 9.03
C ILE A 39 -3.90 13.28 7.61
N PRO A 40 -2.63 13.30 7.18
CA PRO A 40 -2.21 12.64 5.95
C PRO A 40 -2.15 11.13 6.14
N VAL A 41 -2.68 10.35 5.19
CA VAL A 41 -2.72 8.88 5.29
C VAL A 41 -2.14 8.24 4.05
N ILE A 42 -1.14 7.38 4.22
CA ILE A 42 -0.63 6.50 3.17
C ILE A 42 -1.12 5.08 3.43
N VAL A 43 -1.68 4.46 2.40
CA VAL A 43 -2.10 3.06 2.43
C VAL A 43 -1.28 2.29 1.40
N LEU A 44 -0.44 1.36 1.87
CA LEU A 44 0.38 0.52 1.01
C LEU A 44 -0.32 -0.79 0.70
N PHE A 45 -0.32 -1.15 -0.58
CA PHE A 45 -0.72 -2.47 -1.05
C PHE A 45 0.53 -3.22 -1.51
N GLU A 46 0.91 -4.22 -0.75
CA GLU A 46 2.08 -5.05 -1.02
C GLU A 46 1.65 -6.45 -1.46
N GLY A 47 2.41 -7.06 -2.34
CA GLY A 47 2.16 -8.41 -2.81
C GLY A 47 2.72 -8.67 -4.20
N TRP A 48 2.80 -9.93 -4.57
CA TRP A 48 3.31 -10.37 -5.87
C TRP A 48 2.46 -9.86 -7.05
N GLY A 49 3.04 -9.92 -8.23
CA GLY A 49 2.29 -9.73 -9.48
C GLY A 49 1.05 -10.64 -9.50
N SER A 50 -0.06 -10.14 -10.03
CA SER A 50 -1.35 -10.87 -10.09
C SER A 50 -2.01 -11.20 -8.73
N SER A 51 -1.49 -10.68 -7.61
CA SER A 51 -2.11 -10.88 -6.27
C SER A 51 -3.44 -10.15 -6.08
N GLY A 52 -3.87 -9.34 -7.04
CA GLY A 52 -5.13 -8.61 -6.99
C GLY A 52 -5.06 -7.24 -6.30
N LYS A 53 -3.86 -6.67 -6.09
CA LYS A 53 -3.69 -5.33 -5.47
C LYS A 53 -4.56 -4.26 -6.12
N GLY A 54 -4.42 -4.05 -7.43
CA GLY A 54 -5.19 -3.03 -8.16
C GLY A 54 -6.70 -3.27 -8.08
N SER A 55 -7.16 -4.53 -8.16
CA SER A 55 -8.57 -4.89 -7.97
C SER A 55 -9.07 -4.55 -6.56
N THR A 56 -8.23 -4.76 -5.55
CA THR A 56 -8.55 -4.43 -4.14
C THR A 56 -8.60 -2.91 -3.95
N ILE A 57 -7.61 -2.18 -4.46
CA ILE A 57 -7.61 -0.70 -4.45
C ILE A 57 -8.90 -0.17 -5.08
N GLY A 58 -9.27 -0.64 -6.28
CA GLY A 58 -10.49 -0.22 -6.96
C GLY A 58 -11.76 -0.48 -6.16
N LYS A 59 -11.80 -1.56 -5.36
CA LYS A 59 -12.92 -1.83 -4.45
C LYS A 59 -12.95 -0.92 -3.23
N VAL A 60 -11.78 -0.58 -2.68
CA VAL A 60 -11.63 0.28 -1.50
C VAL A 60 -12.01 1.72 -1.84
N ILE A 61 -11.45 2.27 -2.93
CA ILE A 61 -11.65 3.69 -3.29
C ILE A 61 -13.06 4.02 -3.81
N LYS A 62 -13.85 3.00 -4.16
CA LYS A 62 -15.17 3.17 -4.78
C LYS A 62 -16.12 4.07 -3.98
N ASN A 63 -15.96 4.14 -2.66
CA ASN A 63 -16.82 4.91 -1.76
C ASN A 63 -16.08 6.09 -1.12
N ILE A 64 -14.88 6.43 -1.59
CA ILE A 64 -14.11 7.58 -1.13
C ILE A 64 -14.32 8.73 -2.14
N ASP A 65 -14.53 9.94 -1.65
CA ASP A 65 -14.60 11.12 -2.51
C ASP A 65 -13.28 11.30 -3.28
N PRO A 66 -13.29 11.30 -4.63
CA PRO A 66 -12.07 11.36 -5.45
C PRO A 66 -11.21 12.60 -5.23
N ARG A 67 -11.76 13.66 -4.65
CA ARG A 67 -11.01 14.89 -4.31
C ARG A 67 -10.02 14.68 -3.15
N PHE A 68 -10.18 13.62 -2.36
CA PHE A 68 -9.42 13.37 -1.14
C PHE A 68 -8.47 12.19 -1.24
N PHE A 69 -8.33 11.57 -2.41
CA PHE A 69 -7.34 10.50 -2.57
C PHE A 69 -6.60 10.60 -3.90
N LYS A 70 -5.44 9.96 -3.91
CA LYS A 70 -4.63 9.71 -5.08
C LYS A 70 -4.24 8.23 -5.09
N VAL A 71 -4.23 7.61 -6.25
CA VAL A 71 -3.64 6.27 -6.45
C VAL A 71 -2.32 6.47 -7.18
N ALA A 72 -1.24 5.97 -6.62
CA ALA A 72 0.09 6.01 -7.22
C ALA A 72 0.59 4.58 -7.45
N THR A 73 0.82 4.23 -8.72
CA THR A 73 1.45 2.97 -9.09
C THR A 73 2.95 3.16 -9.13
N MET A 74 3.66 2.39 -8.30
CA MET A 74 5.12 2.44 -8.21
C MET A 74 5.73 1.47 -9.21
N SER A 75 5.97 1.95 -10.42
CA SER A 75 6.70 1.22 -11.47
C SER A 75 8.20 1.14 -11.16
N ALA A 76 9.00 0.53 -12.04
CA ALA A 76 10.46 0.56 -11.91
C ALA A 76 10.98 1.99 -11.75
N PRO A 77 12.06 2.21 -10.95
CA PRO A 77 12.64 3.53 -10.75
C PRO A 77 13.12 4.13 -12.08
N THR A 78 12.91 5.43 -12.24
CA THR A 78 13.48 6.15 -13.40
C THR A 78 14.96 6.41 -13.17
N ALA A 79 15.70 6.74 -14.25
CA ALA A 79 17.12 7.11 -14.18
C ALA A 79 17.35 8.33 -13.26
N GLU A 80 16.38 9.23 -13.16
CA GLU A 80 16.42 10.36 -12.24
C GLU A 80 16.22 9.88 -10.79
N GLU A 81 15.25 9.04 -10.52
CA GLU A 81 14.97 8.52 -9.17
C GLU A 81 16.12 7.69 -8.60
N LEU A 82 16.88 6.98 -9.44
CA LEU A 82 18.07 6.23 -9.04
C LEU A 82 19.23 7.11 -8.53
N ARG A 83 19.19 8.43 -8.77
CA ARG A 83 20.18 9.39 -8.26
C ARG A 83 19.88 9.84 -6.83
N TYR A 84 18.74 9.47 -6.27
CA TYR A 84 18.29 9.84 -4.93
C TYR A 84 18.21 8.61 -4.02
N PRO A 85 18.19 8.80 -2.70
CA PRO A 85 17.98 7.71 -1.75
C PRO A 85 16.71 6.91 -2.09
N PHE A 86 16.74 5.61 -1.84
CA PHE A 86 15.67 4.66 -2.18
C PHE A 86 14.25 5.13 -1.84
N LEU A 87 14.07 5.73 -0.66
CA LEU A 87 12.74 6.18 -0.20
C LEU A 87 12.29 7.50 -0.82
N TYR A 88 13.13 8.22 -1.53
CA TYR A 88 12.79 9.53 -2.11
C TYR A 88 11.52 9.51 -2.95
N ARG A 89 11.37 8.51 -3.82
CA ARG A 89 10.20 8.34 -4.68
C ARG A 89 8.89 8.14 -3.90
N TYR A 90 8.97 7.54 -2.71
CA TYR A 90 7.84 7.33 -1.81
C TYR A 90 7.52 8.59 -0.99
N PHE A 91 8.53 9.35 -0.57
CA PHE A 91 8.32 10.68 0.04
C PHE A 91 7.52 11.61 -0.86
N LYS A 92 7.75 11.57 -2.16
CA LYS A 92 6.97 12.34 -3.16
C LYS A 92 5.49 11.95 -3.21
N GLN A 93 5.11 10.83 -2.65
CA GLN A 93 3.75 10.34 -2.63
C GLN A 93 3.02 10.65 -1.30
N ILE A 94 3.70 11.24 -0.32
CA ILE A 94 3.06 11.68 0.93
C ILE A 94 1.91 12.64 0.57
N PRO A 95 0.68 12.37 1.02
CA PRO A 95 -0.46 13.20 0.67
C PRO A 95 -0.45 14.51 1.44
N GLU A 96 -1.20 15.47 0.92
CA GLU A 96 -1.54 16.68 1.68
C GLU A 96 -2.36 16.33 2.93
N ALA A 97 -2.34 17.23 3.90
CA ALA A 97 -3.12 17.09 5.14
C ALA A 97 -4.62 16.82 4.85
N GLY A 98 -5.15 15.78 5.45
CA GLY A 98 -6.55 15.38 5.28
C GLY A 98 -6.84 14.56 4.02
N LYS A 99 -5.81 14.09 3.32
CA LYS A 99 -5.95 13.26 2.11
C LYS A 99 -5.32 11.88 2.26
N PHE A 100 -5.67 10.99 1.34
CA PHE A 100 -5.10 9.64 1.21
C PHE A 100 -4.17 9.55 0.00
N THR A 101 -3.12 8.74 0.11
CA THR A 101 -2.44 8.16 -1.04
C THR A 101 -2.48 6.64 -0.92
N PHE A 102 -3.02 5.97 -1.94
CA PHE A 102 -2.99 4.52 -2.09
C PHE A 102 -1.81 4.17 -2.99
N LEU A 103 -0.83 3.44 -2.45
CA LEU A 103 0.32 2.97 -3.22
C LEU A 103 0.07 1.55 -3.72
N ASP A 104 -0.01 1.38 -5.03
CA ASP A 104 0.01 0.07 -5.68
C ASP A 104 1.46 -0.32 -5.90
N SER A 105 1.93 -1.26 -5.10
CA SER A 105 3.33 -1.63 -4.87
C SER A 105 4.09 -0.62 -4.02
N GLY A 106 4.62 -1.09 -2.92
CA GLY A 106 5.35 -0.27 -1.97
C GLY A 106 6.85 -0.58 -1.93
N TRP A 107 7.47 -0.11 -0.89
CA TRP A 107 8.92 -0.24 -0.70
C TRP A 107 9.38 -1.67 -0.37
N MET A 108 8.53 -2.51 0.25
CA MET A 108 8.91 -3.91 0.52
C MET A 108 8.91 -4.75 -0.75
N GLU A 109 7.92 -4.56 -1.65
CA GLU A 109 7.90 -5.24 -2.94
C GLU A 109 9.16 -4.90 -3.75
N GLN A 110 9.56 -3.63 -3.81
CA GLN A 110 10.78 -3.22 -4.50
C GLN A 110 12.02 -3.81 -3.81
N THR A 111 12.09 -3.78 -2.48
CA THR A 111 13.21 -4.38 -1.73
C THR A 111 13.35 -5.86 -2.02
N CYS A 112 12.23 -6.61 -2.05
CA CYS A 112 12.25 -8.02 -2.40
C CYS A 112 12.72 -8.26 -3.84
N LYS A 113 12.30 -7.43 -4.79
CA LYS A 113 12.75 -7.53 -6.20
C LYS A 113 14.24 -7.29 -6.32
N ASP A 114 14.77 -6.26 -5.67
CA ASP A 114 16.19 -5.91 -5.71
C ASP A 114 17.06 -6.99 -5.04
N CYS A 115 16.55 -7.65 -3.98
CA CYS A 115 17.22 -8.83 -3.39
C CYS A 115 17.21 -10.02 -4.34
N LEU A 116 16.10 -10.29 -5.01
CA LEU A 116 16.00 -11.42 -5.93
C LEU A 116 16.83 -11.25 -7.20
N SER A 117 17.01 -9.99 -7.65
CA SER A 117 17.88 -9.66 -8.79
C SER A 117 19.37 -9.57 -8.41
N GLY A 118 19.71 -9.62 -7.12
CA GLY A 118 21.08 -9.44 -6.63
C GLY A 118 21.57 -7.99 -6.63
N GLU A 119 20.66 -7.01 -6.80
CA GLU A 119 21.02 -5.60 -6.73
C GLU A 119 21.36 -5.14 -5.31
N ILE A 120 20.79 -5.79 -4.31
CA ILE A 120 21.11 -5.58 -2.90
C ILE A 120 21.27 -6.91 -2.18
N GLU A 121 22.31 -7.00 -1.34
CA GLU A 121 22.61 -8.17 -0.52
C GLU A 121 23.14 -7.75 0.86
N GLY A 122 23.12 -8.67 1.81
CA GLY A 122 23.79 -8.56 3.10
C GLY A 122 23.55 -7.22 3.83
N GLU A 123 24.60 -6.42 3.96
CA GLU A 123 24.54 -5.13 4.64
C GLU A 123 23.63 -4.11 3.93
N GLY A 124 23.60 -4.10 2.59
CA GLY A 124 22.72 -3.23 1.80
C GLY A 124 21.25 -3.50 2.08
N TYR A 125 20.85 -4.76 2.25
CA TYR A 125 19.51 -5.13 2.66
C TYR A 125 19.19 -4.59 4.06
N THR A 126 20.10 -4.79 5.02
CA THR A 126 19.92 -4.32 6.40
C THR A 126 19.75 -2.80 6.47
N GLN A 127 20.61 -2.05 5.77
CA GLN A 127 20.53 -0.59 5.69
C GLN A 127 19.20 -0.11 5.07
N ARG A 128 18.69 -0.83 4.06
CA ARG A 128 17.40 -0.53 3.43
C ARG A 128 16.24 -0.75 4.39
N ILE A 129 16.22 -1.87 5.11
CA ILE A 129 15.20 -2.15 6.13
C ILE A 129 15.22 -1.11 7.25
N ASP A 130 16.39 -0.72 7.71
CA ASP A 130 16.54 0.32 8.73
C ASP A 130 16.04 1.69 8.24
N SER A 131 16.28 2.01 6.96
CA SER A 131 15.75 3.23 6.35
C SER A 131 14.21 3.20 6.28
N ILE A 132 13.61 2.06 5.92
CA ILE A 132 12.15 1.86 5.90
C ILE A 132 11.55 2.01 7.30
N ARG A 133 12.22 1.48 8.33
CA ARG A 133 11.73 1.59 9.71
C ARG A 133 11.75 3.02 10.27
N ARG A 134 12.60 3.87 9.72
CA ARG A 134 12.71 5.29 10.12
C ARG A 134 11.77 6.21 9.33
N PHE A 135 11.19 5.70 8.27
CA PHE A 135 10.19 6.41 7.46
C PHE A 135 8.88 6.55 8.23
#